data_45408ddcc370ce4dfbede3663f140861
#
_entry.id   45408ddcc370ce4dfbede3663f140861
#
_cell.length_a   1.000
_cell.length_b   1.000
_cell.length_c   1.000
_cell.angle_alpha   90.00
_cell.angle_beta   90.00
_cell.angle_gamma   90.00
#
_symmetry.space_group_name_H-M   'P 1'
#
loop_
_entity.id
_entity.type
_entity.pdbx_description
1 polymer ?
#
loop_
_entity_poly.entity_id
_entity_poly.type
_entity_poly.pdbx_seq_one_letter_code
_entity_poly.pdbx_strand_id
1 'polypeptide(L)'
;SSAASDVYKRQVPGYGLAVAQAQHVAREVAESLEAMGKTVLYAIHPVAGRMPGHMNVLLAEANVSYDVLKDLDEINPEFEDCDVALILGANDVVNPAARHDQSSPIYGMPILNVDKSRTVIINKRSMNPGFAGVQNELFGYDNSIMVFGDAKDMLNELLKEVKEL
;
A
#
# COMPACT_ATOMS: atom_id res chain seq x y z
N SER A 1 21.55 -14.74 -6.96
CA SER A 1 21.43 -14.26 -6.06
C SER A 1 20.42 -13.95 -5.62
N SER A 2 20.78 -14.05 -5.16
CA SER A 2 20.47 -13.45 -4.12
C SER A 2 19.69 -12.22 -4.16
N ALA A 3 20.02 -11.29 -4.97
CA ALA A 3 19.25 -10.06 -5.04
C ALA A 3 17.79 -10.31 -5.39
N ALA A 4 17.52 -11.26 -6.28
CA ALA A 4 16.15 -11.62 -6.64
C ALA A 4 15.41 -12.34 -5.51
N SER A 5 16.14 -13.09 -4.66
CA SER A 5 15.51 -13.78 -3.55
C SER A 5 15.22 -12.87 -2.36
N ASP A 6 15.91 -11.72 -2.29
CA ASP A 6 15.77 -10.77 -1.19
C ASP A 6 14.82 -9.64 -1.53
N VAL A 7 13.81 -9.90 -2.37
CA VAL A 7 12.86 -8.88 -2.79
C VAL A 7 11.95 -8.50 -1.64
N TYR A 8 11.90 -7.20 -1.35
CA TYR A 8 11.06 -6.65 -0.30
C TYR A 8 9.77 -6.09 -0.88
N LYS A 9 8.65 -6.50 -0.30
CA LYS A 9 7.32 -6.06 -0.67
C LYS A 9 6.69 -5.30 0.47
N ARG A 10 5.96 -4.25 0.16
CA ARG A 10 5.19 -3.50 1.16
C ARG A 10 3.77 -3.38 0.68
N GLN A 11 2.82 -3.78 1.51
CA GLN A 11 1.40 -3.54 1.23
C GLN A 11 0.99 -2.29 2.00
N VAL A 12 0.31 -1.39 1.32
CA VAL A 12 -0.13 -0.11 1.91
C VAL A 12 -1.65 -0.07 1.85
N PRO A 13 -2.33 -0.49 2.94
CA PRO A 13 -3.79 -0.52 2.94
C PRO A 13 -4.38 0.87 3.19
N GLY A 14 -5.52 1.12 2.57
CA GLY A 14 -6.29 2.33 2.76
C GLY A 14 -7.77 2.02 2.77
N TYR A 15 -8.59 3.07 2.72
CA TYR A 15 -10.04 2.93 2.82
C TYR A 15 -10.63 2.03 1.73
N GLY A 16 -10.07 2.06 0.53
CA GLY A 16 -10.55 1.20 -0.56
C GLY A 16 -10.44 -0.29 -0.26
N LEU A 17 -9.43 -0.69 0.51
CA LEU A 17 -9.30 -2.07 0.96
C LEU A 17 -10.46 -2.44 1.88
N ALA A 18 -10.81 -1.55 2.80
CA ALA A 18 -11.92 -1.75 3.73
C ALA A 18 -13.26 -1.83 3.00
N VAL A 19 -13.48 -0.92 2.04
CA VAL A 19 -14.71 -0.90 1.24
C VAL A 19 -14.89 -2.20 0.48
N ALA A 20 -13.81 -2.73 -0.09
CA ALA A 20 -13.84 -3.97 -0.86
C ALA A 20 -13.84 -5.21 0.04
N GLN A 21 -13.65 -5.04 1.35
CA GLN A 21 -13.49 -6.15 2.29
C GLN A 21 -12.42 -7.14 1.82
N ALA A 22 -11.30 -6.59 1.38
CA ALA A 22 -10.24 -7.37 0.74
C ALA A 22 -9.10 -7.74 1.69
N GLN A 23 -9.26 -7.50 2.99
CA GLN A 23 -8.20 -7.76 3.98
C GLN A 23 -7.77 -9.23 4.02
N HIS A 24 -8.71 -10.14 3.83
CA HIS A 24 -8.40 -11.57 3.89
C HIS A 24 -7.57 -12.01 2.69
N VAL A 25 -7.94 -11.57 1.48
CA VAL A 25 -7.17 -11.94 0.29
C VAL A 25 -5.82 -11.21 0.26
N ALA A 26 -5.73 -10.01 0.82
CA ALA A 26 -4.46 -9.32 0.97
C ALA A 26 -3.50 -10.14 1.83
N ARG A 27 -3.98 -10.70 2.93
CA ARG A 27 -3.21 -11.60 3.77
C ARG A 27 -2.77 -12.85 3.01
N GLU A 28 -3.66 -13.44 2.23
CA GLU A 28 -3.33 -14.64 1.45
C GLU A 28 -2.23 -14.37 0.43
N VAL A 29 -2.27 -13.20 -0.23
CA VAL A 29 -1.21 -12.79 -1.17
C VAL A 29 0.12 -12.67 -0.42
N ALA A 30 0.12 -12.02 0.74
CA ALA A 30 1.33 -11.86 1.53
C ALA A 30 1.90 -13.21 1.96
N GLU A 31 1.06 -14.11 2.44
CA GLU A 31 1.50 -15.45 2.87
C GLU A 31 2.07 -16.25 1.71
N SER A 32 1.46 -16.15 0.53
CA SER A 32 1.96 -16.85 -0.66
C SER A 32 3.33 -16.32 -1.08
N LEU A 33 3.54 -15.01 -0.99
CA LEU A 33 4.84 -14.42 -1.31
C LEU A 33 5.89 -14.81 -0.25
N GLU A 34 5.51 -14.84 1.01
CA GLU A 34 6.41 -15.25 2.09
C GLU A 34 6.84 -16.71 1.92
N ALA A 35 5.92 -17.57 1.48
CA ALA A 35 6.24 -18.97 1.19
C ALA A 35 7.27 -19.11 0.07
N MET A 36 7.40 -18.09 -0.77
CA MET A 36 8.39 -18.05 -1.85
C MET A 36 9.70 -17.36 -1.43
N GLY A 37 9.85 -17.09 -0.14
CA GLY A 37 11.06 -16.45 0.37
C GLY A 37 11.08 -14.93 0.28
N LYS A 38 9.95 -14.30 -0.04
CA LYS A 38 9.85 -12.84 -0.09
C LYS A 38 9.50 -12.28 1.28
N THR A 39 9.96 -11.08 1.58
CA THR A 39 9.60 -10.38 2.81
C THR A 39 8.46 -9.41 2.53
N VAL A 40 7.34 -9.58 3.23
CA VAL A 40 6.17 -8.72 3.07
C VAL A 40 5.85 -8.05 4.39
N LEU A 41 5.80 -6.71 4.37
CA LEU A 41 5.38 -5.92 5.51
C LEU A 41 4.21 -5.04 5.10
N TYR A 42 3.41 -4.64 6.08
CA TYR A 42 2.30 -3.72 5.87
C TYR A 42 2.71 -2.35 6.41
N ALA A 43 2.61 -1.34 5.56
CA ALA A 43 2.90 0.04 5.94
C ALA A 43 1.59 0.73 6.29
N ILE A 44 1.41 1.05 7.55
CA ILE A 44 0.16 1.56 8.09
C ILE A 44 0.29 3.05 8.40
N HIS A 45 -0.56 3.85 7.76
CA HIS A 45 -0.65 5.26 8.11
C HIS A 45 -1.69 5.41 9.23
N PRO A 46 -1.40 6.18 10.27
CA PRO A 46 -2.29 6.27 11.43
C PRO A 46 -3.69 6.78 11.12
N VAL A 47 -3.85 7.56 10.04
CA VAL A 47 -5.17 8.09 9.65
C VAL A 47 -5.71 7.45 8.37
N ALA A 48 -5.12 6.34 7.92
CA ALA A 48 -5.67 5.62 6.78
C ALA A 48 -7.04 5.07 7.14
N GLY A 49 -7.98 5.15 6.19
CA GLY A 49 -9.35 4.73 6.44
C GLY A 49 -10.21 5.87 6.95
N ARG A 50 -11.18 5.56 7.80
CA ARG A 50 -12.17 6.52 8.30
C ARG A 50 -12.00 6.86 9.78
N MET A 51 -11.10 6.18 10.48
CA MET A 51 -10.87 6.42 11.91
C MET A 51 -9.44 6.03 12.26
N PRO A 52 -8.86 6.61 13.32
CA PRO A 52 -7.53 6.22 13.76
C PRO A 52 -7.45 4.72 14.04
N GLY A 53 -6.40 4.08 13.54
CA GLY A 53 -6.21 2.65 13.74
C GLY A 53 -7.11 1.76 12.91
N HIS A 54 -7.87 2.31 11.95
CA HIS A 54 -8.82 1.53 11.14
C HIS A 54 -8.14 0.33 10.45
N MET A 55 -6.99 0.56 9.83
CA MET A 55 -6.29 -0.52 9.11
C MET A 55 -5.73 -1.58 10.06
N ASN A 56 -5.31 -1.18 11.25
CA ASN A 56 -4.82 -2.14 12.25
C ASN A 56 -5.94 -3.11 12.67
N VAL A 57 -7.13 -2.59 12.91
CA VAL A 57 -8.29 -3.41 13.27
C VAL A 57 -8.67 -4.34 12.12
N LEU A 58 -8.69 -3.80 10.90
CA LEU A 58 -9.06 -4.56 9.71
C LEU A 58 -8.12 -5.73 9.47
N LEU A 59 -6.82 -5.50 9.60
CA LEU A 59 -5.82 -6.55 9.39
C LEU A 59 -5.80 -7.55 10.55
N ALA A 60 -6.07 -7.11 11.77
CA ALA A 60 -6.22 -8.01 12.91
C ALA A 60 -7.40 -8.96 12.70
N GLU A 61 -8.50 -8.46 12.12
CA GLU A 61 -9.66 -9.28 11.76
C GLU A 61 -9.29 -10.36 10.75
N ALA A 62 -8.33 -10.07 9.87
CA ALA A 62 -7.84 -11.04 8.89
C ALA A 62 -6.72 -11.93 9.45
N ASN A 63 -6.45 -11.85 10.75
CA ASN A 63 -5.41 -12.64 11.42
C ASN A 63 -3.98 -12.32 10.92
N VAL A 64 -3.74 -11.10 10.51
CA VAL A 64 -2.38 -10.65 10.15
C VAL A 64 -1.61 -10.43 11.46
N SER A 65 -0.40 -10.98 11.52
CA SER A 65 0.45 -10.83 12.69
C SER A 65 0.80 -9.37 12.95
N TYR A 66 0.74 -8.96 14.20
CA TYR A 66 1.14 -7.60 14.60
C TYR A 66 2.59 -7.30 14.21
N ASP A 67 3.44 -8.32 14.19
CA ASP A 67 4.87 -8.16 13.91
C ASP A 67 5.16 -7.62 12.52
N VAL A 68 4.26 -7.80 11.56
CA VAL A 68 4.45 -7.32 10.19
C VAL A 68 3.71 -6.01 9.90
N LEU A 69 3.03 -5.47 10.90
CA LEU A 69 2.36 -4.17 10.79
C LEU A 69 3.33 -3.09 11.25
N LYS A 70 3.75 -2.24 10.33
CA LYS A 70 4.73 -1.19 10.61
C LYS A 70 4.10 0.18 10.48
N ASP A 71 4.34 1.02 11.47
CA ASP A 71 3.82 2.38 11.43
C ASP A 71 4.68 3.27 10.52
N LEU A 72 4.23 4.51 10.36
CA LEU A 72 4.85 5.49 9.48
C LEU A 72 6.34 5.68 9.77
N ASP A 73 6.69 5.87 11.04
CA ASP A 73 8.06 6.17 11.42
C ASP A 73 8.99 4.97 11.25
N GLU A 74 8.47 3.76 11.46
CA GLU A 74 9.25 2.55 11.28
C GLU A 74 9.54 2.25 9.82
N ILE A 75 8.54 2.46 8.95
CA ILE A 75 8.62 1.97 7.57
C ILE A 75 9.19 2.98 6.58
N ASN A 76 9.01 4.29 6.83
CA ASN A 76 9.42 5.29 5.85
C ASN A 76 10.90 5.21 5.46
N PRO A 77 11.84 5.01 6.39
CA PRO A 77 13.25 4.89 5.99
C PRO A 77 13.56 3.67 5.14
N GLU A 78 12.65 2.68 5.13
CA GLU A 78 12.88 1.42 4.44
C GLU A 78 12.30 1.37 3.03
N PHE A 79 11.56 2.40 2.60
CA PHE A 79 10.99 2.38 1.25
C PHE A 79 12.06 2.45 0.15
N GLU A 80 13.21 3.04 0.42
CA GLU A 80 14.30 3.10 -0.55
C GLU A 80 14.82 1.70 -0.91
N ASP A 81 14.71 0.75 0.02
CA ASP A 81 15.13 -0.63 -0.19
C ASP A 81 13.97 -1.52 -0.65
N CYS A 82 12.80 -0.94 -0.86
CA CYS A 82 11.61 -1.69 -1.23
C CYS A 82 11.54 -1.87 -2.74
N ASP A 83 11.39 -3.11 -3.18
CA ASP A 83 11.28 -3.41 -4.61
C ASP A 83 9.90 -3.11 -5.14
N VAL A 84 8.85 -3.47 -4.41
CA VAL A 84 7.48 -3.24 -4.83
C VAL A 84 6.64 -2.76 -3.65
N ALA A 85 6.01 -1.61 -3.82
CA ALA A 85 4.99 -1.12 -2.90
C ALA A 85 3.63 -1.32 -3.57
N LEU A 86 2.74 -2.03 -2.92
CA LEU A 86 1.40 -2.32 -3.42
C LEU A 86 0.40 -1.47 -2.64
N ILE A 87 -0.17 -0.48 -3.31
CA ILE A 87 -1.09 0.48 -2.68
C ILE A 87 -2.52 -0.04 -2.89
N LEU A 88 -3.20 -0.32 -1.79
CA LEU A 88 -4.51 -0.96 -1.82
C LEU A 88 -5.58 0.00 -1.30
N GLY A 89 -6.07 0.85 -2.19
CA GLY A 89 -7.15 1.77 -1.87
C GLY A 89 -6.74 2.96 -1.01
N ALA A 90 -5.45 3.29 -0.96
CA ALA A 90 -4.96 4.49 -0.27
C ALA A 90 -4.76 5.62 -1.28
N ASN A 91 -4.89 6.85 -0.83
CA ASN A 91 -4.72 8.01 -1.71
C ASN A 91 -3.94 9.14 -1.02
N ASP A 92 -4.59 9.90 -0.15
CA ASP A 92 -3.97 11.09 0.46
C ASP A 92 -2.71 10.73 1.25
N VAL A 93 -2.71 9.60 1.91
CA VAL A 93 -1.60 9.16 2.78
C VAL A 93 -0.34 8.78 2.01
N VAL A 94 -0.42 8.70 0.68
CA VAL A 94 0.73 8.42 -0.20
C VAL A 94 0.95 9.53 -1.22
N ASN A 95 0.33 10.70 -1.04
CA ASN A 95 0.40 11.79 -2.00
C ASN A 95 1.62 12.68 -1.72
N PRO A 96 2.63 12.69 -2.61
CA PRO A 96 3.84 13.49 -2.40
C PRO A 96 3.61 14.99 -2.30
N ALA A 97 2.46 15.51 -2.73
CA ALA A 97 2.13 16.92 -2.59
C ALA A 97 2.18 17.40 -1.14
N ALA A 98 1.94 16.49 -0.19
CA ALA A 98 2.02 16.81 1.24
C ALA A 98 3.42 17.28 1.65
N ARG A 99 4.45 16.90 0.91
CA ARG A 99 5.83 17.26 1.23
C ARG A 99 6.27 18.60 0.62
N HIS A 100 5.75 18.94 -0.55
CA HIS A 100 6.33 20.07 -1.31
C HIS A 100 5.34 21.13 -1.78
N ASP A 101 4.05 20.84 -1.83
CA ASP A 101 3.06 21.79 -2.35
C ASP A 101 2.42 22.59 -1.22
N GLN A 102 2.98 23.78 -0.95
CA GLN A 102 2.51 24.63 0.14
C GLN A 102 1.07 25.11 -0.04
N SER A 103 0.53 25.04 -1.26
CA SER A 103 -0.86 25.43 -1.53
C SER A 103 -1.84 24.28 -1.31
N SER A 104 -1.34 23.07 -1.11
CA SER A 104 -2.20 21.89 -0.96
C SER A 104 -2.83 21.82 0.43
N PRO A 105 -4.12 21.44 0.53
CA PRO A 105 -4.75 21.23 1.83
C PRO A 105 -4.07 20.18 2.70
N ILE A 106 -3.28 19.28 2.09
CA ILE A 106 -2.59 18.23 2.84
C ILE A 106 -1.13 18.59 3.15
N TYR A 107 -0.68 19.79 2.80
CA TYR A 107 0.70 20.19 3.03
C TYR A 107 1.07 20.04 4.50
N GLY A 108 2.23 19.42 4.75
CA GLY A 108 2.73 19.20 6.11
C GLY A 108 2.22 17.91 6.76
N MET A 109 1.27 17.24 6.16
CA MET A 109 0.83 15.94 6.67
C MET A 109 1.93 14.90 6.44
N PRO A 110 2.34 14.15 7.46
CA PRO A 110 3.25 13.03 7.24
C PRO A 110 2.60 12.01 6.31
N ILE A 111 3.36 11.50 5.35
CA ILE A 111 2.86 10.50 4.41
C ILE A 111 3.82 9.31 4.34
N LEU A 112 3.32 8.21 3.79
CA LEU A 112 4.16 7.07 3.49
C LEU A 112 4.95 7.35 2.21
N ASN A 113 6.27 7.19 2.27
CA ASN A 113 7.17 7.54 1.16
C ASN A 113 7.28 6.43 0.12
N VAL A 114 6.13 5.95 -0.34
CA VAL A 114 6.07 4.82 -1.29
C VAL A 114 6.74 5.13 -2.62
N ASP A 115 6.81 6.41 -3.01
CA ASP A 115 7.45 6.85 -4.24
C ASP A 115 8.95 6.56 -4.27
N LYS A 116 9.55 6.26 -3.13
CA LYS A 116 10.96 5.88 -3.03
C LYS A 116 11.18 4.42 -3.41
N SER A 117 10.13 3.62 -3.49
CA SER A 117 10.23 2.22 -3.89
C SER A 117 10.62 2.10 -5.36
N ARG A 118 11.20 0.96 -5.73
CA ARG A 118 11.58 0.74 -7.12
C ARG A 118 10.36 0.76 -8.04
N THR A 119 9.29 0.06 -7.63
CA THR A 119 8.04 0.01 -8.38
C THR A 119 6.87 0.21 -7.40
N VAL A 120 5.91 1.03 -7.82
CA VAL A 120 4.70 1.30 -7.04
C VAL A 120 3.50 0.84 -7.86
N ILE A 121 2.78 -0.14 -7.35
CA ILE A 121 1.56 -0.64 -7.98
C ILE A 121 0.39 -0.07 -7.20
N ILE A 122 -0.48 0.69 -7.88
CA ILE A 122 -1.55 1.42 -7.23
C ILE A 122 -2.89 0.88 -7.68
N ASN A 123 -3.61 0.24 -6.77
CA ASN A 123 -4.96 -0.20 -7.02
C ASN A 123 -5.94 0.87 -6.56
N LYS A 124 -6.78 1.33 -7.47
CA LYS A 124 -7.87 2.27 -7.21
C LYS A 124 -9.02 1.95 -8.13
N ARG A 125 -10.22 2.36 -7.73
CA ARG A 125 -11.40 2.19 -8.59
C ARG A 125 -11.39 3.20 -9.75
N SER A 126 -10.83 4.40 -9.52
CA SER A 126 -10.78 5.46 -10.51
C SER A 126 -9.69 6.46 -10.17
N MET A 127 -9.50 7.46 -11.00
CA MET A 127 -8.57 8.57 -10.74
C MET A 127 -9.13 9.63 -9.81
N ASN A 128 -10.31 9.44 -9.26
CA ASN A 128 -10.93 10.42 -8.38
C ASN A 128 -10.06 10.66 -7.15
N PRO A 129 -10.00 11.92 -6.66
CA PRO A 129 -9.21 12.24 -5.48
C PRO A 129 -9.77 11.58 -4.23
N GLY A 130 -8.93 11.52 -3.18
CA GLY A 130 -9.32 10.98 -1.89
C GLY A 130 -10.14 11.99 -1.07
N PHE A 131 -10.19 11.76 0.23
CA PHE A 131 -10.98 12.56 1.16
C PHE A 131 -10.65 14.06 1.09
N ALA A 132 -9.37 14.39 0.93
CA ALA A 132 -8.94 15.80 0.86
C ALA A 132 -9.27 16.49 -0.46
N GLY A 133 -9.75 15.76 -1.46
CA GLY A 133 -10.10 16.31 -2.77
C GLY A 133 -8.89 16.74 -3.59
N VAL A 134 -7.71 16.25 -3.30
CA VAL A 134 -6.47 16.65 -3.96
C VAL A 134 -6.04 15.59 -4.96
N GLN A 135 -5.65 16.02 -6.16
CA GLN A 135 -5.09 15.11 -7.16
C GLN A 135 -3.77 14.53 -6.63
N ASN A 136 -3.56 13.25 -6.87
CA ASN A 136 -2.35 12.57 -6.41
C ASN A 136 -1.33 12.48 -7.53
N GLU A 137 -0.28 13.28 -7.44
CA GLU A 137 0.77 13.30 -8.46
C GLU A 137 1.52 11.97 -8.56
N LEU A 138 1.51 11.15 -7.51
CA LEU A 138 2.14 9.83 -7.51
C LEU A 138 1.67 8.98 -8.69
N PHE A 139 0.39 9.11 -9.07
CA PHE A 139 -0.21 8.30 -10.11
C PHE A 139 0.45 8.50 -11.48
N GLY A 140 1.13 9.63 -11.69
CA GLY A 140 1.83 9.93 -12.93
C GLY A 140 3.35 9.73 -12.87
N TYR A 141 3.87 9.22 -11.77
CA TYR A 141 5.31 9.01 -11.64
C TYR A 141 5.77 7.84 -12.51
N ASP A 142 7.01 7.91 -13.00
CA ASP A 142 7.58 6.91 -13.90
C ASP A 142 7.61 5.49 -13.30
N ASN A 143 7.76 5.39 -11.98
CA ASN A 143 7.80 4.10 -11.30
C ASN A 143 6.44 3.62 -10.81
N SER A 144 5.36 4.34 -11.15
CA SER A 144 4.00 3.99 -10.73
C SER A 144 3.25 3.28 -11.85
N ILE A 145 2.50 2.24 -11.46
CA ILE A 145 1.64 1.47 -12.35
C ILE A 145 0.24 1.49 -11.75
N MET A 146 -0.73 2.01 -12.52
CA MET A 146 -2.12 2.03 -12.08
C MET A 146 -2.82 0.73 -12.48
N VAL A 147 -3.51 0.13 -11.52
CA VAL A 147 -4.36 -1.03 -11.76
C VAL A 147 -5.76 -0.68 -11.26
N PHE A 148 -6.66 -0.39 -12.19
CA PHE A 148 -8.01 0.02 -11.85
C PHE A 148 -8.90 -1.17 -11.56
N GLY A 149 -9.78 -1.01 -10.59
CA GLY A 149 -10.76 -2.02 -10.25
C GLY A 149 -10.94 -2.16 -8.74
N ASP A 150 -11.84 -3.04 -8.36
CA ASP A 150 -12.08 -3.38 -6.97
C ASP A 150 -10.86 -4.07 -6.37
N ALA A 151 -10.49 -3.70 -5.15
CA ALA A 151 -9.30 -4.24 -4.51
C ALA A 151 -9.36 -5.76 -4.33
N LYS A 152 -10.54 -6.27 -3.99
CA LYS A 152 -10.71 -7.72 -3.80
C LYS A 152 -10.51 -8.48 -5.10
N ASP A 153 -11.09 -7.98 -6.19
CA ASP A 153 -10.95 -8.61 -7.50
C ASP A 153 -9.50 -8.59 -7.97
N MET A 154 -8.83 -7.45 -7.82
CA MET A 154 -7.43 -7.32 -8.22
C MET A 154 -6.55 -8.26 -7.42
N LEU A 155 -6.76 -8.34 -6.10
CA LEU A 155 -5.96 -9.20 -5.24
C LEU A 155 -6.21 -10.68 -5.51
N ASN A 156 -7.44 -11.05 -5.87
CA ASN A 156 -7.74 -12.44 -6.26
C ASN A 156 -6.99 -12.81 -7.53
N GLU A 157 -6.94 -11.93 -8.52
CA GLU A 157 -6.17 -12.16 -9.73
C GLU A 157 -4.67 -12.26 -9.43
N LEU A 158 -4.18 -11.37 -8.58
CA LEU A 158 -2.77 -11.38 -8.17
C LEU A 158 -2.42 -12.67 -7.42
N LEU A 159 -3.30 -13.11 -6.53
CA LEU A 159 -3.11 -14.35 -5.78
C LEU A 159 -2.99 -15.55 -6.71
N LYS A 160 -3.87 -15.58 -7.73
CA LYS A 160 -3.85 -16.64 -8.73
C LYS A 160 -2.50 -16.67 -9.47
N GLU A 161 -2.02 -15.51 -9.89
CA GLU A 161 -0.74 -15.40 -10.59
C GLU A 161 0.43 -15.82 -9.69
N VAL A 162 0.42 -15.41 -8.44
CA VAL A 162 1.48 -15.77 -7.48
C VAL A 162 1.52 -17.28 -7.27
N LYS A 163 0.35 -17.92 -7.15
CA LYS A 163 0.29 -19.38 -6.92
C LYS A 163 0.76 -20.19 -8.13
N GLU A 164 0.77 -19.61 -9.31
CA GLU A 164 1.24 -20.27 -10.53
C GLU A 164 2.75 -20.15 -10.71
N LEU A 165 3.42 -19.36 -9.87
CA LEU A 165 4.88 -19.25 -9.91
C LEU A 165 5.53 -20.48 -9.20
#